data_74a887c6a6f47c6b02ea8dbaef3fe27e
#
_entry.id   74a887c6a6f47c6b02ea8dbaef3fe27e
#
_cell.length_a   1.000
_cell.length_b   1.000
_cell.length_c   1.000
_cell.angle_alpha   90.00
_cell.angle_beta   90.00
_cell.angle_gamma   90.00
#
_symmetry.space_group_name_H-M   'P 1'
#
loop_
_entity.id
_entity.type
_entity.pdbx_description
1 polymer ?
#
loop_
_entity_poly.entity_id
_entity_poly.type
_entity_poly.pdbx_seq_one_letter_code
_entity_poly.pdbx_strand_id
1 'polypeptide(L)'
;MAHIFSLTAAKLFMHFIFLSFTAQAQVADFNATVEAARGQTVYFNAWGGDDKINDYIEWAGDELKSRHGITVVHVKLADTAAAVSRILAEKTAGRDSGGSVDLLWVNGENFAAMKRNGLLQAEAWAESLPSWRYTDAAALPAIRLDFAEPTDGRESPWGRAQLVFVHDSARLATPPKNADALAEFIRTNPGRFTYPQPPDFVGLSF
;
A
#
# COMPACT_ATOMS: atom_id res chain seq x y z
N MET A 1 81.21 -28.31 -4.26
CA MET A 1 80.67 -27.98 -2.93
C MET A 1 79.45 -27.05 -3.15
N ALA A 2 78.31 -27.59 -3.09
CA ALA A 2 77.07 -26.81 -3.26
C ALA A 2 76.18 -27.12 -2.06
N HIS A 3 75.89 -26.12 -1.25
CA HIS A 3 74.96 -26.22 -0.14
C HIS A 3 73.51 -25.86 -0.63
N ILE A 4 72.61 -26.84 -0.53
CA ILE A 4 71.21 -26.70 -0.82
C ILE A 4 70.57 -26.22 0.47
N PHE A 5 69.98 -25.02 0.46
CA PHE A 5 69.06 -24.55 1.51
C PHE A 5 67.65 -24.90 1.13
N SER A 6 67.02 -25.75 1.93
CA SER A 6 65.58 -26.06 1.87
C SER A 6 64.79 -24.97 2.59
N LEU A 7 63.95 -24.22 1.85
CA LEU A 7 62.98 -23.34 2.45
C LEU A 7 61.62 -24.08 2.63
N THR A 8 61.30 -24.37 3.87
CA THR A 8 60.00 -24.89 4.25
C THR A 8 58.99 -23.75 4.21
N ALA A 9 58.07 -23.80 3.24
CA ALA A 9 56.96 -22.85 3.12
C ALA A 9 55.90 -23.16 4.18
N ALA A 10 55.82 -22.33 5.20
CA ALA A 10 54.74 -22.33 6.16
C ALA A 10 53.46 -21.74 5.48
N LYS A 11 52.49 -22.59 5.20
CA LYS A 11 51.15 -22.17 4.73
C LYS A 11 50.38 -21.56 5.92
N LEU A 12 50.35 -20.24 5.97
CA LEU A 12 49.49 -19.50 6.87
C LEU A 12 48.05 -19.57 6.33
N PHE A 13 47.25 -20.43 6.92
CA PHE A 13 45.80 -20.55 6.61
C PHE A 13 45.07 -19.42 7.32
N MET A 14 44.89 -18.30 6.63
CA MET A 14 44.15 -17.18 7.11
C MET A 14 42.66 -17.52 6.98
N HIS A 15 42.02 -17.95 8.09
CA HIS A 15 40.59 -18.10 8.18
C HIS A 15 39.93 -16.72 8.17
N PHE A 16 39.41 -16.32 7.02
CA PHE A 16 38.45 -15.22 6.94
C PHE A 16 37.17 -15.71 7.52
N ILE A 17 36.92 -15.34 8.78
CA ILE A 17 35.56 -15.44 9.36
C ILE A 17 34.74 -14.33 8.71
N PHE A 18 33.97 -14.69 7.68
CA PHE A 18 32.87 -13.85 7.21
C PHE A 18 31.84 -13.78 8.32
N LEU A 19 31.93 -12.77 9.17
CA LEU A 19 30.80 -12.32 9.99
C LEU A 19 29.77 -11.74 9.02
N SER A 20 28.85 -12.61 8.61
CA SER A 20 27.62 -12.18 7.97
C SER A 20 26.85 -11.34 9.00
N PHE A 21 27.06 -10.04 9.00
CA PHE A 21 26.11 -9.11 9.57
C PHE A 21 24.83 -9.21 8.73
N THR A 22 23.94 -10.13 9.10
CA THR A 22 22.54 -9.96 8.76
C THR A 22 22.12 -8.67 9.45
N ALA A 23 22.00 -7.60 8.67
CA ALA A 23 21.27 -6.43 9.08
C ALA A 23 19.82 -6.92 9.29
N GLN A 24 19.54 -7.46 10.48
CA GLN A 24 18.19 -7.49 10.99
C GLN A 24 17.81 -6.02 11.10
N ALA A 25 17.00 -5.55 10.13
CA ALA A 25 16.31 -4.30 10.29
C ALA A 25 15.63 -4.37 11.67
N GLN A 26 16.19 -3.60 12.59
CA GLN A 26 15.68 -3.56 13.96
C GLN A 26 14.28 -3.02 13.80
N VAL A 27 13.29 -3.87 13.98
CA VAL A 27 11.88 -3.47 14.02
C VAL A 27 11.84 -2.37 15.06
N ALA A 28 11.68 -1.12 14.61
CA ALA A 28 11.60 0.02 15.51
C ALA A 28 10.54 -0.35 16.55
N ASP A 29 10.85 -0.18 17.84
CA ASP A 29 9.89 -0.47 18.90
C ASP A 29 8.63 0.35 18.62
N PHE A 30 7.54 -0.30 18.28
CA PHE A 30 6.29 0.36 17.92
C PHE A 30 5.80 1.27 19.06
N ASN A 31 6.08 0.90 20.30
CA ASN A 31 5.76 1.73 21.45
C ASN A 31 6.57 3.04 21.44
N ALA A 32 7.84 3.00 21.05
CA ALA A 32 8.64 4.23 20.90
C ALA A 32 8.08 5.12 19.80
N THR A 33 7.61 4.54 18.69
CA THR A 33 6.94 5.27 17.62
C THR A 33 5.65 5.95 18.12
N VAL A 34 4.83 5.23 18.88
CA VAL A 34 3.60 5.78 19.47
C VAL A 34 3.92 6.94 20.44
N GLU A 35 4.92 6.79 21.28
CA GLU A 35 5.33 7.87 22.22
C GLU A 35 5.86 9.10 21.46
N ALA A 36 6.65 8.90 20.42
CA ALA A 36 7.15 10.01 19.57
C ALA A 36 6.03 10.72 18.81
N ALA A 37 4.93 10.04 18.54
CA ALA A 37 3.77 10.60 17.84
C ALA A 37 2.83 11.42 18.76
N ARG A 38 3.02 11.40 20.08
CA ARG A 38 2.17 12.15 21.01
C ARG A 38 2.16 13.65 20.71
N GLY A 39 0.97 14.22 20.66
CA GLY A 39 0.78 15.64 20.37
C GLY A 39 0.85 16.01 18.89
N GLN A 40 1.18 15.06 18.03
CA GLN A 40 1.21 15.29 16.58
C GLN A 40 -0.19 15.36 15.98
N THR A 41 -0.27 16.01 14.82
CA THR A 41 -1.44 16.01 13.94
C THR A 41 -1.10 15.27 12.67
N VAL A 42 -1.97 14.32 12.28
CA VAL A 42 -1.85 13.51 11.05
C VAL A 42 -2.94 13.95 10.08
N TYR A 43 -2.55 14.46 8.92
CA TYR A 43 -3.47 14.81 7.83
C TYR A 43 -3.70 13.57 6.96
N PHE A 44 -4.82 12.88 7.23
CA PHE A 44 -5.23 11.69 6.48
C PHE A 44 -6.10 12.11 5.30
N ASN A 45 -5.53 12.06 4.11
CA ASN A 45 -6.22 12.35 2.86
C ASN A 45 -6.90 11.09 2.36
N ALA A 46 -8.22 11.02 2.43
CA ALA A 46 -9.01 9.86 2.12
C ALA A 46 -10.30 10.22 1.38
N TRP A 47 -10.82 9.28 0.59
CA TRP A 47 -12.11 9.44 -0.08
C TRP A 47 -13.23 9.72 0.93
N GLY A 48 -14.00 10.76 0.68
CA GLY A 48 -15.04 11.27 1.58
C GLY A 48 -16.46 11.00 1.13
N GLY A 49 -16.68 10.12 0.14
CA GLY A 49 -17.97 9.93 -0.51
C GLY A 49 -18.96 8.97 0.20
N ASP A 50 -18.61 8.42 1.37
CA ASP A 50 -19.49 7.53 2.15
C ASP A 50 -19.50 7.94 3.62
N ASP A 51 -20.68 8.20 4.17
CA ASP A 51 -20.82 8.69 5.55
C ASP A 51 -20.35 7.66 6.58
N LYS A 52 -20.58 6.37 6.36
CA LYS A 52 -20.14 5.31 7.30
C LYS A 52 -18.63 5.20 7.36
N ILE A 53 -17.95 5.39 6.24
CA ILE A 53 -16.48 5.42 6.19
C ILE A 53 -15.97 6.69 6.88
N ASN A 54 -16.63 7.83 6.64
CA ASN A 54 -16.28 9.08 7.30
C ASN A 54 -16.41 8.97 8.83
N ASP A 55 -17.53 8.41 9.31
CA ASP A 55 -17.78 8.17 10.73
C ASP A 55 -16.76 7.22 11.35
N TYR A 56 -16.34 6.18 10.60
CA TYR A 56 -15.30 5.27 11.06
C TYR A 56 -13.94 5.96 11.21
N ILE A 57 -13.57 6.80 10.25
CA ILE A 57 -12.32 7.57 10.31
C ILE A 57 -12.34 8.55 11.49
N GLU A 58 -13.48 9.22 11.72
CA GLU A 58 -13.68 10.12 12.86
C GLU A 58 -13.55 9.36 14.18
N TRP A 59 -14.28 8.25 14.33
CA TRP A 59 -14.18 7.39 15.50
C TRP A 59 -12.73 6.93 15.76
N ALA A 60 -12.01 6.50 14.73
CA ALA A 60 -10.62 6.07 14.86
C ALA A 60 -9.71 7.25 15.29
N GLY A 61 -10.00 8.45 14.79
CA GLY A 61 -9.32 9.69 15.20
C GLY A 61 -9.55 10.02 16.68
N ASP A 62 -10.79 9.89 17.16
CA ASP A 62 -11.14 10.12 18.57
C ASP A 62 -10.44 9.11 19.50
N GLU A 63 -10.40 7.85 19.11
CA GLU A 63 -9.68 6.80 19.84
C GLU A 63 -8.16 7.11 19.92
N LEU A 64 -7.56 7.52 18.80
CA LEU A 64 -6.15 7.91 18.77
C LEU A 64 -5.88 9.16 19.63
N LYS A 65 -6.78 10.13 19.59
CA LYS A 65 -6.69 11.32 20.44
C LYS A 65 -6.77 11.00 21.92
N SER A 66 -7.77 10.18 22.27
CA SER A 66 -8.03 9.79 23.67
C SER A 66 -6.88 8.95 24.26
N ARG A 67 -6.39 7.96 23.51
CA ARG A 67 -5.39 7.00 24.00
C ARG A 67 -3.96 7.48 23.88
N HIS A 68 -3.65 8.21 22.82
CA HIS A 68 -2.28 8.53 22.43
C HIS A 68 -2.01 10.02 22.26
N GLY A 69 -3.03 10.89 22.37
CA GLY A 69 -2.87 12.33 22.17
C GLY A 69 -2.61 12.73 20.71
N ILE A 70 -2.81 11.82 19.76
CA ILE A 70 -2.61 12.06 18.31
C ILE A 70 -3.90 12.60 17.72
N THR A 71 -3.83 13.70 16.99
CA THR A 71 -4.97 14.28 16.28
C THR A 71 -4.98 13.81 14.85
N VAL A 72 -6.08 13.21 14.38
CA VAL A 72 -6.28 12.88 12.97
C VAL A 72 -7.21 13.91 12.34
N VAL A 73 -6.77 14.49 11.23
CA VAL A 73 -7.57 15.39 10.40
C VAL A 73 -7.92 14.65 9.11
N HIS A 74 -9.18 14.25 8.96
CA HIS A 74 -9.67 13.64 7.72
C HIS A 74 -9.81 14.73 6.65
N VAL A 75 -8.88 14.76 5.69
CA VAL A 75 -8.95 15.62 4.49
C VAL A 75 -9.74 14.85 3.43
N LYS A 76 -11.05 15.16 3.32
CA LYS A 76 -11.97 14.47 2.40
C LYS A 76 -11.63 14.76 0.95
N LEU A 77 -11.37 13.73 0.18
CA LEU A 77 -11.09 13.79 -1.25
C LEU A 77 -12.30 13.27 -2.04
N ALA A 78 -12.58 13.90 -3.17
CA ALA A 78 -13.46 13.35 -4.19
C ALA A 78 -12.69 12.35 -5.08
N ASP A 79 -11.39 12.61 -5.30
CA ASP A 79 -10.50 11.78 -6.11
C ASP A 79 -9.07 11.81 -5.51
N THR A 80 -8.46 10.64 -5.38
CA THR A 80 -7.10 10.46 -4.85
C THR A 80 -6.04 11.12 -5.74
N ALA A 81 -6.24 11.19 -7.05
CA ALA A 81 -5.31 11.81 -8.00
C ALA A 81 -4.99 13.27 -7.65
N ALA A 82 -5.93 14.00 -7.03
CA ALA A 82 -5.70 15.37 -6.59
C ALA A 82 -4.62 15.45 -5.49
N ALA A 83 -4.61 14.51 -4.54
CA ALA A 83 -3.58 14.44 -3.52
C ALA A 83 -2.23 13.99 -4.10
N VAL A 84 -2.22 13.01 -5.00
CA VAL A 84 -1.00 12.56 -5.71
C VAL A 84 -0.35 13.72 -6.46
N SER A 85 -1.14 14.50 -7.21
CA SER A 85 -0.65 15.68 -7.93
C SER A 85 -0.04 16.73 -7.00
N ARG A 86 -0.64 16.94 -5.83
CA ARG A 86 -0.13 17.86 -4.79
C ARG A 86 1.20 17.38 -4.23
N ILE A 87 1.31 16.11 -3.85
CA ILE A 87 2.56 15.51 -3.36
C ILE A 87 3.67 15.63 -4.41
N LEU A 88 3.36 15.36 -5.69
CA LEU A 88 4.31 15.51 -6.78
C LEU A 88 4.79 16.97 -6.94
N ALA A 89 3.88 17.93 -6.85
CA ALA A 89 4.22 19.35 -6.91
C ALA A 89 5.10 19.77 -5.73
N GLU A 90 4.80 19.32 -4.52
CA GLU A 90 5.60 19.59 -3.33
C GLU A 90 7.01 19.02 -3.46
N LYS A 91 7.14 17.78 -3.91
CA LYS A 91 8.43 17.15 -4.17
C LYS A 91 9.23 17.87 -5.26
N THR A 92 8.57 18.24 -6.35
CA THR A 92 9.21 18.98 -7.45
C THR A 92 9.73 20.35 -6.99
N ALA A 93 9.05 20.96 -6.02
CA ALA A 93 9.49 22.20 -5.38
C ALA A 93 10.58 22.00 -4.32
N GLY A 94 11.14 20.77 -4.18
CA GLY A 94 12.19 20.45 -3.22
C GLY A 94 11.69 20.30 -1.79
N ARG A 95 10.39 20.11 -1.57
CA ARG A 95 9.80 19.87 -0.26
C ARG A 95 9.72 18.38 0.03
N ASP A 96 10.78 17.83 0.62
CA ASP A 96 10.86 16.43 1.00
C ASP A 96 10.38 16.15 2.45
N SER A 97 9.99 17.20 3.18
CA SER A 97 9.42 17.11 4.53
C SER A 97 8.46 18.26 4.79
N GLY A 98 7.57 18.09 5.78
CA GLY A 98 6.58 19.10 6.15
C GLY A 98 5.58 19.39 5.01
N GLY A 99 5.26 18.38 4.22
CA GLY A 99 4.23 18.46 3.19
C GLY A 99 2.82 18.52 3.77
N SER A 100 1.82 18.54 2.90
CA SER A 100 0.40 18.66 3.28
C SER A 100 -0.33 17.33 3.41
N VAL A 101 0.36 16.22 3.21
CA VAL A 101 -0.20 14.86 3.24
C VAL A 101 0.71 13.96 4.07
N ASP A 102 0.21 13.48 5.20
CA ASP A 102 0.93 12.54 6.05
C ASP A 102 0.53 11.09 5.76
N LEU A 103 -0.77 10.88 5.52
CA LEU A 103 -1.33 9.58 5.18
C LEU A 103 -2.31 9.74 4.02
N LEU A 104 -2.24 8.82 3.07
CA LEU A 104 -3.10 8.82 1.89
C LEU A 104 -3.79 7.46 1.72
N TRP A 105 -5.13 7.48 1.58
CA TRP A 105 -5.83 6.31 1.06
C TRP A 105 -5.66 6.29 -0.46
N VAL A 106 -4.88 5.30 -0.92
CA VAL A 106 -4.46 5.17 -2.32
C VAL A 106 -4.76 3.77 -2.83
N ASN A 107 -4.88 3.63 -4.12
CA ASN A 107 -5.04 2.33 -4.79
C ASN A 107 -4.74 2.45 -6.30
N GLY A 108 -4.49 1.31 -6.93
CA GLY A 108 -4.39 1.13 -8.38
C GLY A 108 -3.37 2.05 -9.04
N GLU A 109 -3.81 2.74 -10.08
CA GLU A 109 -2.97 3.65 -10.86
C GLU A 109 -2.34 4.77 -10.03
N ASN A 110 -3.02 5.25 -8.99
CA ASN A 110 -2.50 6.25 -8.09
C ASN A 110 -1.31 5.71 -7.29
N PHE A 111 -1.41 4.50 -6.72
CA PHE A 111 -0.31 3.84 -6.04
C PHE A 111 0.88 3.61 -7.00
N ALA A 112 0.63 3.03 -8.17
CA ALA A 112 1.65 2.79 -9.18
C ALA A 112 2.33 4.10 -9.63
N ALA A 113 1.58 5.19 -9.80
CA ALA A 113 2.13 6.50 -10.14
C ALA A 113 3.02 7.04 -9.01
N MET A 114 2.60 6.95 -7.74
CA MET A 114 3.40 7.36 -6.60
C MET A 114 4.70 6.56 -6.51
N LYS A 115 4.64 5.25 -6.71
CA LYS A 115 5.80 4.37 -6.70
C LYS A 115 6.80 4.73 -7.79
N ARG A 116 6.34 4.87 -9.04
CA ARG A 116 7.18 5.26 -10.20
C ARG A 116 7.87 6.61 -10.02
N ASN A 117 7.22 7.56 -9.35
CA ASN A 117 7.75 8.90 -9.12
C ASN A 117 8.48 9.06 -7.78
N GLY A 118 8.68 7.96 -7.03
CA GLY A 118 9.38 7.98 -5.74
C GLY A 118 8.69 8.86 -4.70
N LEU A 119 7.36 8.88 -4.68
CA LEU A 119 6.54 9.69 -3.76
C LEU A 119 6.15 8.93 -2.49
N LEU A 120 6.36 7.61 -2.46
CA LEU A 120 6.13 6.79 -1.28
C LEU A 120 7.32 6.90 -0.32
N GLN A 121 7.07 6.67 0.96
CA GLN A 121 8.15 6.51 1.93
C GLN A 121 9.13 5.44 1.46
N ALA A 122 10.44 5.70 1.60
CA ALA A 122 11.47 4.82 1.05
C ALA A 122 11.50 3.44 1.71
N GLU A 123 11.22 3.39 3.02
CA GLU A 123 11.30 2.17 3.81
C GLU A 123 10.01 1.35 3.74
N ALA A 124 10.15 0.04 3.77
CA ALA A 124 9.04 -0.90 3.92
C ALA A 124 8.57 -0.90 5.39
N TRP A 125 7.45 -0.24 5.68
CA TRP A 125 6.96 -0.05 7.05
C TRP A 125 5.74 -0.91 7.37
N ALA A 126 4.92 -1.25 6.37
CA ALA A 126 3.60 -1.83 6.59
C ALA A 126 3.67 -3.21 7.25
N GLU A 127 4.59 -4.07 6.79
CA GLU A 127 4.75 -5.43 7.32
C GLU A 127 5.36 -5.46 8.74
N SER A 128 5.96 -4.35 9.19
CA SER A 128 6.50 -4.22 10.55
C SER A 128 5.45 -3.79 11.57
N LEU A 129 4.27 -3.34 11.13
CA LEU A 129 3.20 -2.94 12.04
C LEU A 129 2.66 -4.13 12.86
N PRO A 130 2.40 -3.97 14.16
CA PRO A 130 1.77 -5.03 14.97
C PRO A 130 0.42 -5.50 14.42
N SER A 131 -0.30 -4.63 13.70
CA SER A 131 -1.57 -4.93 13.05
C SER A 131 -1.43 -5.83 11.81
N TRP A 132 -0.23 -5.96 11.23
CA TRP A 132 0.00 -6.80 10.06
C TRP A 132 -0.45 -8.26 10.26
N ARG A 133 -0.33 -8.78 11.50
CA ARG A 133 -0.81 -10.13 11.87
C ARG A 133 -2.30 -10.38 11.59
N TYR A 134 -3.10 -9.33 11.45
CA TYR A 134 -4.54 -9.45 11.18
C TYR A 134 -4.88 -9.47 9.70
N THR A 135 -3.91 -9.27 8.83
CA THR A 135 -4.14 -9.23 7.37
C THR A 135 -4.25 -10.61 6.73
N ASP A 136 -3.81 -11.66 7.44
CA ASP A 136 -3.72 -13.03 6.92
C ASP A 136 -2.89 -13.12 5.62
N ALA A 137 -1.81 -12.36 5.53
CA ALA A 137 -0.99 -12.26 4.34
C ALA A 137 -0.34 -13.59 3.90
N ALA A 138 -0.29 -14.59 4.78
CA ALA A 138 0.19 -15.94 4.44
C ALA A 138 -0.84 -16.70 3.60
N ALA A 139 -2.13 -16.61 3.96
CA ALA A 139 -3.22 -17.25 3.20
C ALA A 139 -3.69 -16.38 2.02
N LEU A 140 -3.44 -15.08 2.06
CA LEU A 140 -3.88 -14.10 1.09
C LEU A 140 -2.69 -13.32 0.48
N PRO A 141 -1.83 -13.96 -0.34
CA PRO A 141 -0.63 -13.29 -0.90
C PRO A 141 -0.94 -12.02 -1.70
N ALA A 142 -2.16 -11.92 -2.24
CA ALA A 142 -2.62 -10.75 -2.99
C ALA A 142 -2.65 -9.46 -2.16
N ILE A 143 -2.59 -9.54 -0.82
CA ILE A 143 -2.47 -8.36 0.07
C ILE A 143 -1.17 -7.57 -0.19
N ARG A 144 -0.14 -8.22 -0.76
CA ARG A 144 1.11 -7.58 -1.15
C ARG A 144 1.10 -7.00 -2.55
N LEU A 145 -0.07 -6.96 -3.18
CA LEU A 145 -0.27 -6.40 -4.52
C LEU A 145 -1.39 -5.37 -4.48
N ASP A 146 -1.16 -4.22 -5.11
CA ASP A 146 -2.21 -3.27 -5.45
C ASP A 146 -2.40 -3.26 -6.97
N PHE A 147 -3.53 -3.76 -7.45
CA PHE A 147 -3.81 -3.96 -8.89
C PHE A 147 -2.64 -4.61 -9.66
N ALA A 148 -2.12 -5.69 -9.11
CA ALA A 148 -0.95 -6.44 -9.61
C ALA A 148 0.41 -5.73 -9.46
N GLU A 149 0.48 -4.51 -8.96
CA GLU A 149 1.72 -3.82 -8.60
C GLU A 149 2.18 -4.27 -7.21
N PRO A 150 3.42 -4.77 -7.02
CA PRO A 150 3.93 -5.11 -5.70
C PRO A 150 3.96 -3.89 -4.78
N THR A 151 3.42 -4.01 -3.56
CA THR A 151 3.41 -2.92 -2.59
C THR A 151 4.79 -2.66 -1.98
N ASP A 152 5.68 -3.65 -2.02
CA ASP A 152 7.02 -3.62 -1.40
C ASP A 152 6.98 -3.21 0.09
N GLY A 153 5.89 -3.53 0.79
CA GLY A 153 5.68 -3.16 2.19
C GLY A 153 5.50 -1.67 2.44
N ARG A 154 5.21 -0.87 1.43
CA ARG A 154 5.02 0.60 1.52
C ARG A 154 3.56 1.02 1.56
N GLU A 155 2.67 0.05 1.55
CA GLU A 155 1.24 0.22 1.66
C GLU A 155 0.67 -0.75 2.69
N SER A 156 -0.19 -0.25 3.58
CA SER A 156 -0.93 -1.08 4.53
C SER A 156 -2.34 -1.31 4.01
N PRO A 157 -2.84 -2.56 4.00
CA PRO A 157 -4.17 -2.82 3.50
C PRO A 157 -5.23 -2.15 4.38
N TRP A 158 -6.13 -1.40 3.75
CA TRP A 158 -7.28 -0.79 4.40
C TRP A 158 -8.45 -1.77 4.51
N GLY A 159 -8.76 -2.47 3.41
CA GLY A 159 -9.87 -3.39 3.32
C GLY A 159 -9.81 -4.21 2.04
N ARG A 160 -10.80 -5.10 1.87
CA ARG A 160 -10.99 -5.87 0.63
C ARG A 160 -12.27 -5.43 -0.05
N ALA A 161 -12.13 -4.88 -1.24
CA ALA A 161 -13.23 -4.67 -2.16
C ALA A 161 -13.21 -5.74 -3.24
N GLN A 162 -14.37 -6.02 -3.82
CA GLN A 162 -14.51 -6.90 -4.97
C GLN A 162 -15.36 -6.19 -6.01
N LEU A 163 -14.92 -6.25 -7.27
CA LEU A 163 -15.79 -5.89 -8.37
C LEU A 163 -16.91 -6.92 -8.48
N VAL A 164 -18.14 -6.46 -8.41
CA VAL A 164 -19.33 -7.30 -8.54
C VAL A 164 -20.22 -6.78 -9.65
N PHE A 165 -20.88 -7.70 -10.35
CA PHE A 165 -21.90 -7.38 -11.32
C PHE A 165 -23.28 -7.53 -10.68
N VAL A 166 -24.16 -6.59 -10.96
CA VAL A 166 -25.56 -6.65 -10.53
C VAL A 166 -26.46 -6.83 -11.73
N HIS A 167 -27.59 -7.51 -11.54
CA HIS A 167 -28.60 -7.70 -12.58
C HIS A 167 -29.99 -7.53 -12.02
N ASP A 168 -30.93 -7.10 -12.86
CA ASP A 168 -32.36 -7.11 -12.57
C ASP A 168 -32.88 -8.54 -12.78
N SER A 169 -33.19 -9.25 -11.69
CA SER A 169 -33.65 -10.64 -11.74
C SER A 169 -35.03 -10.80 -12.41
N ALA A 170 -35.83 -9.73 -12.47
CA ALA A 170 -37.12 -9.76 -13.19
C ALA A 170 -36.90 -9.76 -14.73
N ARG A 171 -35.77 -9.24 -15.19
CA ARG A 171 -35.44 -9.13 -16.63
C ARG A 171 -34.42 -10.13 -17.09
N LEU A 172 -33.59 -10.64 -16.19
CA LEU A 172 -32.55 -11.61 -16.47
C LEU A 172 -32.50 -12.65 -15.35
N ALA A 173 -33.31 -13.72 -15.49
CA ALA A 173 -33.41 -14.76 -14.48
C ALA A 173 -32.12 -15.55 -14.29
N THR A 174 -31.33 -15.68 -15.35
CA THR A 174 -30.05 -16.44 -15.32
C THR A 174 -28.93 -15.57 -15.85
N PRO A 175 -28.17 -14.89 -14.96
CA PRO A 175 -27.04 -14.07 -15.36
C PRO A 175 -25.83 -14.91 -15.81
N PRO A 176 -24.92 -14.36 -16.62
CA PRO A 176 -23.65 -14.98 -16.93
C PRO A 176 -22.87 -15.31 -15.65
N LYS A 177 -22.21 -16.47 -15.62
CA LYS A 177 -21.51 -16.97 -14.42
C LYS A 177 -19.98 -16.85 -14.47
N ASN A 178 -19.45 -16.48 -15.62
CA ASN A 178 -18.00 -16.31 -15.85
C ASN A 178 -17.77 -15.28 -16.96
N ALA A 179 -16.50 -14.93 -17.18
CA ALA A 179 -16.12 -13.91 -18.16
C ALA A 179 -16.50 -14.29 -19.59
N ASP A 180 -16.31 -15.55 -19.99
CA ASP A 180 -16.64 -16.01 -21.35
C ASP A 180 -18.15 -15.91 -21.61
N ALA A 181 -18.96 -16.36 -20.64
CA ALA A 181 -20.42 -16.26 -20.72
C ALA A 181 -20.89 -14.80 -20.73
N LEU A 182 -20.19 -13.91 -20.01
CA LEU A 182 -20.47 -12.46 -20.04
C LEU A 182 -20.13 -11.86 -21.41
N ALA A 183 -18.98 -12.20 -21.97
CA ALA A 183 -18.58 -11.74 -23.30
C ALA A 183 -19.59 -12.18 -24.38
N GLU A 184 -20.05 -13.43 -24.32
CA GLU A 184 -21.08 -13.94 -25.22
C GLU A 184 -22.43 -13.23 -25.01
N PHE A 185 -22.81 -13.00 -23.77
CA PHE A 185 -24.02 -12.25 -23.43
C PHE A 185 -23.98 -10.82 -24.01
N ILE A 186 -22.87 -10.12 -23.85
CA ILE A 186 -22.70 -8.77 -24.42
C ILE A 186 -22.84 -8.79 -25.93
N ARG A 187 -22.19 -9.73 -26.60
CA ARG A 187 -22.22 -9.88 -28.04
C ARG A 187 -23.63 -10.15 -28.59
N THR A 188 -24.39 -10.97 -27.88
CA THR A 188 -25.75 -11.40 -28.33
C THR A 188 -26.88 -10.50 -27.84
N ASN A 189 -26.61 -9.62 -26.88
CA ASN A 189 -27.58 -8.71 -26.28
C ASN A 189 -27.07 -7.26 -26.28
N PRO A 190 -26.88 -6.60 -27.42
CA PRO A 190 -26.37 -5.25 -27.49
C PRO A 190 -27.21 -4.26 -26.68
N GLY A 191 -26.55 -3.37 -25.94
CA GLY A 191 -27.20 -2.37 -25.09
C GLY A 191 -27.80 -2.91 -23.78
N ARG A 192 -27.57 -4.17 -23.41
CA ARG A 192 -28.05 -4.77 -22.17
C ARG A 192 -27.01 -4.86 -21.06
N PHE A 193 -25.79 -4.46 -21.33
CA PHE A 193 -24.69 -4.39 -20.37
C PHE A 193 -24.12 -2.98 -20.34
N THR A 194 -23.78 -2.53 -19.14
CA THR A 194 -23.13 -1.23 -18.91
C THR A 194 -22.13 -1.32 -17.77
N TYR A 195 -21.15 -0.45 -17.79
CA TYR A 195 -20.17 -0.24 -16.72
C TYR A 195 -19.76 1.24 -16.72
N PRO A 196 -19.19 1.77 -15.62
CA PRO A 196 -18.67 3.13 -15.60
C PRO A 196 -17.54 3.29 -16.63
N GLN A 197 -17.54 4.42 -17.32
CA GLN A 197 -16.50 4.69 -18.33
C GLN A 197 -15.19 5.11 -17.65
N PRO A 198 -14.02 4.56 -18.06
CA PRO A 198 -12.74 5.14 -17.65
C PRO A 198 -12.69 6.66 -17.94
N PRO A 199 -12.06 7.48 -17.06
CA PRO A 199 -11.16 7.09 -15.98
C PRO A 199 -11.83 6.81 -14.61
N ASP A 200 -13.13 6.51 -14.56
CA ASP A 200 -13.77 6.10 -13.31
C ASP A 200 -13.06 4.86 -12.73
N PHE A 201 -12.83 4.87 -11.41
CA PHE A 201 -12.11 3.80 -10.71
C PHE A 201 -12.73 2.41 -10.92
N VAL A 202 -14.07 2.30 -10.87
CA VAL A 202 -14.78 1.03 -11.08
C VAL A 202 -14.64 0.60 -12.54
N GLY A 203 -14.68 1.55 -13.48
CA GLY A 203 -14.48 1.29 -14.90
C GLY A 203 -13.07 0.81 -15.24
N LEU A 204 -12.06 1.30 -14.52
CA LEU A 204 -10.67 0.83 -14.66
C LEU A 204 -10.45 -0.56 -14.03
N SER A 205 -11.31 -0.96 -13.09
CA SER A 205 -11.26 -2.27 -12.43
C SER A 205 -11.92 -3.39 -13.23
N PHE A 206 -12.68 -3.06 -14.28
CA PHE A 206 -13.33 -4.01 -15.20
C PHE A 206 -12.39 -4.43 -16.33
#